data_277a319f7cd9c6c6bd51cf68224b0589
#
_entry.id   277a319f7cd9c6c6bd51cf68224b0589
#
_cell.length_a   1.000
_cell.length_b   1.000
_cell.length_c   1.000
_cell.angle_alpha   90.00
_cell.angle_beta   90.00
_cell.angle_gamma   90.00
#
_symmetry.space_group_name_H-M   'P 1'
#
loop_
_entity.id
_entity.type
_entity.pdbx_description
1 polymer ?
#
loop_
_entity_poly.entity_id
_entity_poly.type
_entity_poly.pdbx_seq_one_letter_code
_entity_poly.pdbx_strand_id
1 'polypeptide(L)'
;QRFGQPERVWPEAGGAKTFEYNRQPEGLRNYMITIGPDGRMSALRQVLTPDNFRRVQPGMGVEDVRRMLGKPAKQVPYQLQNQIVWTWKFLEPPNETRGFNVVFSPDYRVIRTEVGPDPDGPDMRGGG
;
A
#
# COMPACT_ATOMS: atom_id res chain seq x y z
N GLN A 1 -7.80 -7.01 21.30
CA GLN A 1 -7.05 -6.80 20.06
C GLN A 1 -7.04 -5.33 19.70
N ARG A 2 -5.87 -4.76 19.69
CA ARG A 2 -5.74 -3.34 19.35
C ARG A 2 -6.01 -3.08 17.88
N PHE A 3 -5.66 -4.03 17.04
CA PHE A 3 -5.71 -3.83 15.59
C PHE A 3 -6.88 -4.52 14.92
N GLY A 4 -7.65 -5.31 15.67
CA GLY A 4 -8.76 -6.05 15.11
C GLY A 4 -8.27 -7.23 14.28
N GLN A 5 -9.03 -7.55 13.23
CA GLN A 5 -8.70 -8.66 12.36
C GLN A 5 -7.65 -8.24 11.34
N PRO A 6 -6.63 -9.07 11.11
CA PRO A 6 -5.68 -8.76 10.05
C PRO A 6 -6.31 -8.90 8.67
N GLU A 7 -5.85 -8.07 7.75
CA GLU A 7 -6.29 -8.13 6.37
C GLU A 7 -5.72 -9.36 5.67
N ARG A 8 -4.47 -9.69 6.01
CA ARG A 8 -3.76 -10.81 5.42
C ARG A 8 -2.70 -11.32 6.37
N VAL A 9 -2.34 -12.58 6.20
CA VAL A 9 -1.25 -13.20 6.95
C VAL A 9 -0.25 -13.75 5.95
N TRP A 10 1.02 -13.36 6.11
CA TRP A 10 2.10 -13.81 5.24
C TRP A 10 2.99 -14.76 6.03
N PRO A 11 3.18 -16.00 5.57
CA PRO A 11 4.13 -16.88 6.23
C PRO A 11 5.57 -16.41 5.98
N GLU A 12 6.39 -16.54 7.00
CA GLU A 12 7.80 -16.16 6.93
C GLU A 12 8.66 -17.37 7.26
N ALA A 13 9.95 -17.22 7.02
CA ALA A 13 10.89 -18.30 7.33
C ALA A 13 10.91 -18.58 8.83
N GLY A 14 11.18 -19.85 9.18
CA GLY A 14 11.35 -20.22 10.58
C GLY A 14 10.09 -20.27 11.41
N GLY A 15 8.91 -20.31 10.76
CA GLY A 15 7.65 -20.39 11.50
C GLY A 15 7.08 -19.06 11.94
N ALA A 16 7.74 -17.96 11.61
CA ALA A 16 7.19 -16.64 11.88
C ALA A 16 6.08 -16.31 10.90
N LYS A 17 5.27 -15.31 11.25
CA LYS A 17 4.19 -14.84 10.39
C LYS A 17 4.13 -13.34 10.44
N THR A 18 3.76 -12.73 9.31
CA THR A 18 3.54 -11.29 9.24
C THR A 18 2.07 -11.03 9.01
N PHE A 19 1.49 -10.20 9.86
CA PHE A 19 0.08 -9.84 9.80
C PHE A 19 -0.05 -8.44 9.24
N GLU A 20 -0.91 -8.29 8.25
CA GLU A 20 -1.18 -7.00 7.63
C GLU A 20 -2.41 -6.37 8.27
N TYR A 21 -2.26 -5.16 8.81
CA TYR A 21 -3.37 -4.38 9.36
C TYR A 21 -3.54 -3.12 8.55
N ASN A 22 -4.69 -3.00 7.91
CA ASN A 22 -4.95 -1.99 6.90
C ASN A 22 -5.88 -0.92 7.44
N ARG A 23 -5.47 0.35 7.32
CA ARG A 23 -6.28 1.49 7.71
C ARG A 23 -6.92 2.18 6.53
N GLN A 24 -6.60 1.73 5.30
CA GLN A 24 -7.20 2.29 4.11
C GLN A 24 -8.67 1.89 4.00
N PRO A 25 -9.52 2.66 3.38
CA PRO A 25 -9.21 3.92 2.70
C PRO A 25 -9.22 5.15 3.61
N GLU A 26 -9.70 5.02 4.84
CA GLU A 26 -9.88 6.17 5.71
C GLU A 26 -8.62 6.56 6.44
N GLY A 27 -7.82 5.58 6.84
CA GLY A 27 -6.57 5.86 7.50
C GLY A 27 -5.44 6.09 6.52
N LEU A 28 -4.33 6.58 7.04
CA LEU A 28 -3.17 6.95 6.23
C LEU A 28 -1.97 6.05 6.51
N ARG A 29 -2.19 4.94 7.19
CA ARG A 29 -1.12 4.03 7.58
C ARG A 29 -1.57 2.58 7.40
N ASN A 30 -0.64 1.76 6.98
CA ASN A 30 -0.79 0.31 7.00
C ASN A 30 0.33 -0.26 7.85
N TYR A 31 0.00 -1.26 8.64
CA TYR A 31 0.95 -1.86 9.57
C TYR A 31 1.23 -3.29 9.20
N MET A 32 2.50 -3.66 9.25
CA MET A 32 2.94 -5.04 9.14
C MET A 32 3.54 -5.46 10.46
N ILE A 33 2.96 -6.46 11.10
CA ILE A 33 3.38 -6.95 12.40
C ILE A 33 3.89 -8.37 12.22
N THR A 34 5.15 -8.59 12.57
CA THR A 34 5.74 -9.92 12.47
C THR A 34 5.74 -10.57 13.84
N ILE A 35 5.18 -11.78 13.89
CA ILE A 35 5.12 -12.59 15.09
C ILE A 35 6.04 -13.78 14.87
N GLY A 36 6.97 -14.00 15.78
CA GLY A 36 7.89 -15.10 15.69
C GLY A 36 7.24 -16.43 16.04
N PRO A 37 7.98 -17.54 15.87
CA PRO A 37 7.42 -18.87 16.18
C PRO A 37 7.09 -19.06 17.66
N ASP A 38 7.67 -18.21 18.52
CA ASP A 38 7.36 -18.23 19.95
C ASP A 38 6.11 -17.42 20.30
N GLY A 39 5.42 -16.87 19.32
CA GLY A 39 4.23 -16.07 19.53
C GLY A 39 4.49 -14.64 19.91
N ARG A 40 5.73 -14.19 19.92
CA ARG A 40 6.07 -12.83 20.31
C ARG A 40 6.29 -11.94 19.11
N MET A 41 5.89 -10.68 19.26
CA MET A 41 6.11 -9.69 18.21
C MET A 41 7.60 -9.41 18.06
N SER A 42 8.12 -9.58 16.86
CA SER A 42 9.51 -9.27 16.58
C SER A 42 9.68 -7.99 15.77
N ALA A 43 8.62 -7.51 15.11
CA ALA A 43 8.70 -6.27 14.33
C ALA A 43 7.31 -5.66 14.18
N LEU A 44 7.28 -4.33 14.18
CA LEU A 44 6.07 -3.55 13.90
C LEU A 44 6.49 -2.42 13.00
N ARG A 45 5.92 -2.35 11.79
CA ARG A 45 6.30 -1.33 10.82
C ARG A 45 5.09 -0.69 10.21
N GLN A 46 5.11 0.65 10.17
CA GLN A 46 4.20 1.39 9.31
C GLN A 46 4.87 1.45 7.94
N VAL A 47 4.16 0.97 6.88
CA VAL A 47 4.80 0.72 5.59
C VAL A 47 4.52 1.78 4.53
N LEU A 48 3.62 2.73 4.79
CA LEU A 48 3.32 3.77 3.81
C LEU A 48 4.26 4.95 4.00
N THR A 49 5.49 4.78 3.57
CA THR A 49 6.58 5.75 3.74
C THR A 49 7.26 6.00 2.41
N PRO A 50 7.86 7.19 2.23
CA PRO A 50 8.61 7.46 1.01
C PRO A 50 9.73 6.46 0.73
N ASP A 51 10.41 5.99 1.78
CA ASP A 51 11.46 4.99 1.58
C ASP A 51 10.91 3.73 0.94
N ASN A 52 9.76 3.24 1.43
CA ASN A 52 9.15 2.05 0.87
C ASN A 52 8.64 2.31 -0.55
N PHE A 53 8.08 3.48 -0.78
CA PHE A 53 7.58 3.81 -2.12
C PHE A 53 8.69 3.76 -3.16
N ARG A 54 9.88 4.22 -2.80
CA ARG A 54 11.02 4.19 -3.72
C ARG A 54 11.49 2.79 -4.07
N ARG A 55 11.11 1.81 -3.28
CA ARG A 55 11.48 0.41 -3.53
C ARG A 55 10.57 -0.27 -4.53
N VAL A 56 9.45 0.35 -4.88
CA VAL A 56 8.56 -0.19 -5.90
C VAL A 56 9.17 0.15 -7.25
N GLN A 57 9.51 -0.88 -8.03
CA GLN A 57 10.25 -0.74 -9.26
C GLN A 57 9.47 -1.33 -10.44
N PRO A 58 9.65 -0.78 -11.64
CA PRO A 58 9.02 -1.37 -12.83
C PRO A 58 9.37 -2.84 -12.97
N GLY A 59 8.40 -3.63 -13.36
CA GLY A 59 8.56 -5.06 -13.52
C GLY A 59 8.18 -5.89 -12.31
N MET A 60 8.02 -5.26 -11.15
CA MET A 60 7.61 -6.00 -9.95
C MET A 60 6.17 -6.49 -10.11
N GLY A 61 5.90 -7.67 -9.56
CA GLY A 61 4.56 -8.22 -9.57
C GLY A 61 3.67 -7.57 -8.52
N VAL A 62 2.35 -7.70 -8.73
CA VAL A 62 1.39 -7.11 -7.83
C VAL A 62 1.51 -7.66 -6.41
N GLU A 63 1.83 -8.95 -6.27
CA GLU A 63 1.97 -9.52 -4.94
C GLU A 63 3.16 -8.95 -4.18
N ASP A 64 4.23 -8.63 -4.90
CA ASP A 64 5.38 -8.00 -4.26
C ASP A 64 5.02 -6.62 -3.72
N VAL A 65 4.27 -5.85 -4.50
CA VAL A 65 3.84 -4.52 -4.07
C VAL A 65 2.88 -4.63 -2.90
N ARG A 66 1.94 -5.58 -2.97
CA ARG A 66 0.97 -5.81 -1.91
C ARG A 66 1.67 -6.18 -0.60
N ARG A 67 2.71 -7.01 -0.70
CA ARG A 67 3.46 -7.42 0.47
C ARG A 67 4.24 -6.26 1.10
N MET A 68 4.68 -5.32 0.27
CA MET A 68 5.41 -4.15 0.76
C MET A 68 4.51 -3.10 1.37
N LEU A 69 3.34 -2.85 0.77
CA LEU A 69 2.53 -1.68 1.10
C LEU A 69 1.19 -2.02 1.72
N GLY A 70 0.75 -3.27 1.64
CA GLY A 70 -0.56 -3.65 2.12
C GLY A 70 -1.65 -3.35 1.10
N LYS A 71 -2.89 -3.45 1.55
CA LYS A 71 -4.05 -3.25 0.68
C LYS A 71 -4.19 -1.78 0.30
N PRO A 72 -4.42 -1.48 -0.98
CA PRO A 72 -4.58 -0.09 -1.40
C PRO A 72 -5.96 0.46 -1.04
N ALA A 73 -6.04 1.78 -1.02
CA ALA A 73 -7.31 2.46 -0.82
C ALA A 73 -8.22 2.33 -2.03
N LYS A 74 -7.64 2.33 -3.22
CA LYS A 74 -8.40 2.27 -4.47
C LYS A 74 -7.69 1.39 -5.48
N GLN A 75 -8.50 0.75 -6.33
CA GLN A 75 -8.01 -0.07 -7.44
C GLN A 75 -8.90 0.27 -8.63
N VAL A 76 -8.34 0.96 -9.62
CA VAL A 76 -9.13 1.46 -10.75
C VAL A 76 -8.53 0.96 -12.05
N PRO A 77 -9.29 0.19 -12.85
CA PRO A 77 -8.83 -0.17 -14.17
C PRO A 77 -9.08 0.95 -15.17
N TYR A 78 -8.10 1.23 -16.00
CA TYR A 78 -8.22 2.19 -17.10
C TYR A 78 -8.11 1.42 -18.40
N GLN A 79 -9.25 1.00 -18.93
CA GLN A 79 -9.29 0.04 -20.04
C GLN A 79 -8.74 0.62 -21.32
N LEU A 80 -8.96 1.89 -21.57
CA LEU A 80 -8.45 2.50 -22.79
C LEU A 80 -6.93 2.53 -22.85
N GLN A 81 -6.28 2.66 -21.70
CA GLN A 81 -4.83 2.66 -21.62
C GLN A 81 -4.25 1.29 -21.34
N ASN A 82 -5.10 0.27 -21.14
CA ASN A 82 -4.65 -1.04 -20.71
C ASN A 82 -3.81 -0.99 -19.46
N GLN A 83 -4.33 -0.28 -18.44
CA GLN A 83 -3.59 -0.11 -17.20
C GLN A 83 -4.53 -0.27 -16.02
N ILE A 84 -3.95 -0.65 -14.89
CA ILE A 84 -4.66 -0.75 -13.61
C ILE A 84 -3.88 0.10 -12.63
N VAL A 85 -4.57 1.00 -11.92
CA VAL A 85 -3.91 1.89 -10.98
C VAL A 85 -4.36 1.56 -9.57
N TRP A 86 -3.41 1.26 -8.71
CA TRP A 86 -3.65 1.08 -7.28
C TRP A 86 -3.13 2.29 -6.55
N THR A 87 -3.92 2.83 -5.64
CA THR A 87 -3.58 4.05 -4.92
C THR A 87 -3.61 3.81 -3.42
N TRP A 88 -2.55 4.23 -2.76
CA TRP A 88 -2.45 4.23 -1.30
C TRP A 88 -2.45 5.66 -0.82
N LYS A 89 -3.29 5.96 0.17
CA LYS A 89 -3.28 7.28 0.82
C LYS A 89 -2.20 7.27 1.90
N PHE A 90 -1.45 8.35 1.96
CA PHE A 90 -0.41 8.46 2.97
C PHE A 90 -0.26 9.91 3.40
N LEU A 91 0.40 10.10 4.53
CA LEU A 91 0.63 11.42 5.09
C LEU A 91 2.03 11.89 4.72
N GLU A 92 2.09 12.98 3.96
CA GLU A 92 3.35 13.62 3.62
C GLU A 92 3.62 14.75 4.60
N PRO A 93 4.81 14.76 5.22
CA PRO A 93 5.10 15.85 6.15
C PRO A 93 5.05 17.21 5.48
N PRO A 94 4.64 18.26 6.19
CA PRO A 94 4.30 18.21 7.61
C PRO A 94 2.92 17.65 7.90
N ASN A 95 1.96 17.78 6.99
CA ASN A 95 0.60 17.37 7.32
C ASN A 95 -0.30 17.31 6.09
N GLU A 96 0.19 16.77 5.00
CA GLU A 96 -0.57 16.76 3.77
C GLU A 96 -0.90 15.34 3.35
N THR A 97 -2.19 15.07 3.08
CA THR A 97 -2.62 13.78 2.57
C THR A 97 -2.36 13.72 1.08
N ARG A 98 -1.70 12.63 0.65
CA ARG A 98 -1.36 12.40 -0.75
C ARG A 98 -1.74 10.99 -1.15
N GLY A 99 -1.71 10.75 -2.46
CA GLY A 99 -1.89 9.42 -3.01
C GLY A 99 -0.61 8.92 -3.64
N PHE A 100 -0.21 7.71 -3.30
CA PHE A 100 0.87 7.01 -3.98
C PHE A 100 0.23 6.06 -4.98
N ASN A 101 0.47 6.28 -6.26
CA ASN A 101 -0.15 5.53 -7.35
C ASN A 101 0.85 4.57 -7.96
N VAL A 102 0.47 3.32 -8.08
CA VAL A 102 1.26 2.32 -8.78
C VAL A 102 0.45 1.90 -10.01
N VAL A 103 1.04 2.08 -11.18
CA VAL A 103 0.39 1.75 -12.43
C VAL A 103 0.87 0.38 -12.88
N PHE A 104 -0.08 -0.54 -13.07
CA PHE A 104 0.19 -1.91 -13.48
C PHE A 104 -0.23 -2.14 -14.91
N SER A 105 0.50 -3.00 -15.60
CA SER A 105 0.08 -3.54 -16.90
C SER A 105 -1.06 -4.53 -16.70
N PRO A 106 -1.72 -4.98 -17.77
CA PRO A 106 -2.81 -5.97 -17.64
C PRO A 106 -2.37 -7.27 -16.99
N ASP A 107 -1.10 -7.64 -17.07
CA ASP A 107 -0.58 -8.83 -16.39
C ASP A 107 -0.09 -8.54 -14.98
N TYR A 108 -0.47 -7.38 -14.42
CA TYR A 108 -0.18 -7.00 -13.04
C TYR A 108 1.31 -6.89 -12.75
N ARG A 109 2.03 -6.25 -13.66
CA ARG A 109 3.42 -5.86 -13.45
C ARG A 109 3.50 -4.35 -13.37
N VAL A 110 4.33 -3.84 -12.49
CA VAL A 110 4.48 -2.40 -12.31
C VAL A 110 5.06 -1.78 -13.58
N ILE A 111 4.39 -0.74 -14.09
CA ILE A 111 4.90 0.06 -15.20
C ILE A 111 5.63 1.28 -14.65
N ARG A 112 5.00 1.99 -13.73
CA ARG A 112 5.57 3.20 -13.13
C ARG A 112 4.84 3.53 -11.84
N THR A 113 5.39 4.47 -11.09
CA THR A 113 4.77 4.99 -9.87
C THR A 113 4.73 6.51 -9.95
N GLU A 114 3.77 7.11 -9.23
CA GLU A 114 3.62 8.55 -9.16
C GLU A 114 3.04 8.94 -7.82
N VAL A 115 3.36 10.14 -7.36
CA VAL A 115 2.72 10.72 -6.19
C VAL A 115 1.78 11.81 -6.67
N GLY A 116 0.53 11.76 -6.24
CA GLY A 116 -0.47 12.73 -6.63
C GLY A 116 -1.21 13.28 -5.43
N PRO A 117 -2.25 14.08 -5.68
CA PRO A 117 -3.03 14.65 -4.59
C PRO A 117 -3.86 13.58 -3.88
N ASP A 118 -4.48 13.98 -2.78
CA ASP A 118 -5.40 13.12 -2.04
C ASP A 118 -6.49 12.63 -3.00
N PRO A 119 -6.61 11.30 -3.21
CA PRO A 119 -7.62 10.79 -4.16
C PRO A 119 -9.05 11.06 -3.72
N ASP A 120 -9.26 11.34 -2.45
CA ASP A 120 -10.59 11.64 -1.92
C ASP A 120 -10.74 13.10 -1.56
N GLY A 121 -9.75 13.93 -1.88
CA GLY A 121 -9.81 15.34 -1.61
C GLY A 121 -10.63 16.08 -2.65
N PRO A 122 -10.82 17.39 -2.43
CA PRO A 122 -11.52 18.19 -3.42
C PRO A 122 -10.77 18.22 -4.73
N ASP A 123 -11.53 18.30 -5.82
CA ASP A 123 -10.93 18.44 -7.14
C ASP A 123 -10.41 19.86 -7.29
N MET A 124 -9.10 19.99 -7.37
CA MET A 124 -8.44 21.29 -7.44
C MET A 124 -8.34 21.82 -8.84
N ARG A 125 -8.91 21.15 -9.81
CA ARG A 125 -8.79 21.55 -11.20
C ARG A 125 -10.03 22.25 -11.67
N GLY A 126 -10.32 23.39 -11.04
CA GLY A 126 -11.34 24.27 -11.55
C GLY A 126 -12.73 23.70 -11.58
N GLY A 127 -13.11 23.06 -10.51
CA GLY A 127 -14.45 22.51 -10.43
C GLY A 127 -14.66 21.33 -11.33
N GLY A 128 -13.58 20.94 -11.89
CA GLY A 128 -13.63 19.73 -12.70
C GLY A 128 -13.48 18.61 -11.78
#